data_ad1793ed51ece7469a91a3fecffe5245
#
_entry.id   ad1793ed51ece7469a91a3fecffe5245
#
_cell.length_a   1.000
_cell.length_b   1.000
_cell.length_c   1.000
_cell.angle_alpha   90.00
_cell.angle_beta   90.00
_cell.angle_gamma   90.00
#
_symmetry.space_group_name_H-M   'P 1'
#
loop_
_entity.id
_entity.type
_entity.pdbx_description
1 polymer ?
#
loop_
_entity_poly.entity_id
_entity_poly.type
_entity_poly.pdbx_seq_one_letter_code
_entity_poly.pdbx_strand_id
1 'polypeptide(L)'
;MLTLYDDVFSPYARKVRIALYEKDVPFERVRALHGDCNRTDFLHVNPRAEVPALVDGDFSLYDSTVICEYLEDRYPDPALYPRDPRRRAACRLIEDLADTQLDAALYAVTVVEFGRGESDPAIHEASARDITRLSDELERRLGDGPFFCGEFSIADIAVAPHLMATAFLGFPLDASRHPGLTSWMDRVQQRPAVARDNADVMETLQRLQAERQPAFDPYRVQWRSDRLEWVIKNGFVDWFIGEMQAKRTFFPQPASG
;
A
#
# COMPACT_ATOMS: atom_id res chain seq x y z
N MET A 1 3.78 -14.00 20.49
CA MET A 1 4.59 -13.18 19.54
C MET A 1 3.75 -12.99 18.30
N LEU A 2 3.70 -11.78 17.75
CA LEU A 2 2.94 -11.50 16.55
C LEU A 2 3.61 -12.09 15.31
N THR A 3 2.82 -12.61 14.38
CA THR A 3 3.31 -13.05 13.06
C THR A 3 2.61 -12.24 11.97
N LEU A 4 3.37 -11.49 11.18
CA LEU A 4 2.88 -10.71 10.05
C LEU A 4 3.11 -11.47 8.75
N TYR A 5 2.02 -11.83 8.08
CA TYR A 5 2.03 -12.32 6.71
C TYR A 5 2.09 -11.13 5.77
N ASP A 6 3.14 -11.06 4.97
CA ASP A 6 3.65 -9.82 4.41
C ASP A 6 4.12 -9.99 2.95
N ASP A 7 4.18 -8.89 2.25
CA ASP A 7 4.95 -8.68 1.02
C ASP A 7 5.69 -7.34 1.12
N VAL A 8 6.98 -7.35 0.80
CA VAL A 8 7.85 -6.18 0.99
C VAL A 8 7.43 -4.96 0.18
N PHE A 9 6.82 -5.17 -1.00
CA PHE A 9 6.41 -4.10 -1.91
C PHE A 9 4.97 -3.65 -1.69
N SER A 10 4.15 -4.46 -1.02
CA SER A 10 2.75 -4.11 -0.77
C SER A 10 2.63 -2.86 0.10
N PRO A 11 2.02 -1.75 -0.37
CA PRO A 11 1.86 -0.54 0.42
C PRO A 11 1.03 -0.77 1.68
N TYR A 12 0.07 -1.68 1.63
CA TYR A 12 -0.74 -2.09 2.77
C TYR A 12 0.06 -2.85 3.83
N ALA A 13 0.96 -3.75 3.41
CA ALA A 13 1.83 -4.46 4.33
C ALA A 13 2.90 -3.51 4.91
N ARG A 14 3.43 -2.60 4.11
CA ARG A 14 4.33 -1.52 4.55
C ARG A 14 3.67 -0.65 5.63
N LYS A 15 2.39 -0.29 5.44
CA LYS A 15 1.60 0.44 6.45
C LYS A 15 1.63 -0.28 7.81
N VAL A 16 1.36 -1.58 7.84
CA VAL A 16 1.37 -2.37 9.08
C VAL A 16 2.79 -2.51 9.65
N ARG A 17 3.81 -2.75 8.81
CA ARG A 17 5.22 -2.81 9.28
C ARG A 17 5.67 -1.53 9.93
N ILE A 18 5.40 -0.38 9.29
CA ILE A 18 5.77 0.94 9.84
C ILE A 18 5.04 1.16 11.17
N ALA A 19 3.76 0.82 11.27
CA ALA A 19 3.00 0.94 12.52
C ALA A 19 3.61 0.06 13.64
N LEU A 20 4.00 -1.18 13.34
CA LEU A 20 4.67 -2.07 14.29
C LEU A 20 6.05 -1.52 14.73
N TYR A 21 6.83 -0.97 13.80
CA TYR A 21 8.12 -0.35 14.10
C TYR A 21 7.97 0.93 14.92
N GLU A 22 6.99 1.78 14.63
CA GLU A 22 6.71 2.99 15.42
C GLU A 22 6.29 2.66 16.86
N LYS A 23 5.59 1.55 17.05
CA LYS A 23 5.15 1.08 18.38
C LYS A 23 6.19 0.21 19.09
N ASP A 24 7.35 -0.03 18.45
CA ASP A 24 8.41 -0.92 18.97
C ASP A 24 7.88 -2.31 19.38
N VAL A 25 6.91 -2.83 18.62
CA VAL A 25 6.30 -4.14 18.87
C VAL A 25 7.06 -5.22 18.08
N PRO A 26 7.63 -6.25 18.76
CA PRO A 26 8.34 -7.33 18.09
C PRO A 26 7.36 -8.25 17.32
N PHE A 27 7.76 -8.64 16.11
CA PHE A 27 6.99 -9.53 15.26
C PHE A 27 7.89 -10.37 14.36
N GLU A 28 7.40 -11.54 13.96
CA GLU A 28 7.98 -12.38 12.91
C GLU A 28 7.32 -12.05 11.57
N ARG A 29 8.07 -12.19 10.47
CA ARG A 29 7.57 -11.96 9.12
C ARG A 29 7.53 -13.27 8.34
N VAL A 30 6.41 -13.47 7.62
CA VAL A 30 6.22 -14.58 6.68
C VAL A 30 5.87 -13.98 5.32
N ARG A 31 6.70 -14.21 4.30
CA ARG A 31 6.44 -13.75 2.92
C ARG A 31 5.38 -14.64 2.27
N ALA A 32 4.12 -14.24 2.42
CA ALA A 32 2.98 -15.06 2.04
C ALA A 32 2.85 -15.30 0.52
N LEU A 33 3.33 -14.35 -0.31
CA LEU A 33 3.17 -14.39 -1.76
C LEU A 33 4.42 -14.90 -2.50
N HIS A 34 5.56 -15.06 -1.81
CA HIS A 34 6.87 -15.40 -2.40
C HIS A 34 7.50 -16.69 -1.86
N GLY A 35 6.68 -17.63 -1.41
CA GLY A 35 7.14 -18.99 -1.18
C GLY A 35 7.55 -19.37 0.26
N ASP A 36 7.50 -18.45 1.22
CA ASP A 36 7.76 -18.80 2.64
C ASP A 36 6.55 -19.52 3.27
N CYS A 37 5.41 -19.51 2.60
CA CYS A 37 4.16 -20.08 3.09
C CYS A 37 3.46 -20.85 1.97
N ASN A 38 2.89 -22.02 2.32
CA ASN A 38 2.00 -22.73 1.42
C ASN A 38 0.72 -21.88 1.24
N ARG A 39 0.27 -21.73 0.00
CA ARG A 39 -0.95 -20.98 -0.32
C ARG A 39 -2.18 -21.46 0.45
N THR A 40 -2.32 -22.76 0.65
CA THR A 40 -3.42 -23.34 1.42
C THR A 40 -3.37 -22.91 2.88
N ASP A 41 -2.19 -22.92 3.48
CA ASP A 41 -2.00 -22.49 4.87
C ASP A 41 -2.30 -21.00 5.02
N PHE A 42 -1.88 -20.19 4.05
CA PHE A 42 -2.19 -18.75 4.06
C PHE A 42 -3.69 -18.47 3.92
N LEU A 43 -4.43 -19.25 3.12
CA LEU A 43 -5.89 -19.11 2.99
C LEU A 43 -6.64 -19.40 4.30
N HIS A 44 -6.08 -20.22 5.21
CA HIS A 44 -6.62 -20.41 6.56
C HIS A 44 -6.43 -19.16 7.43
N VAL A 45 -5.36 -18.40 7.22
CA VAL A 45 -5.10 -17.12 7.92
C VAL A 45 -5.92 -15.99 7.32
N ASN A 46 -5.94 -15.89 5.99
CA ASN A 46 -6.71 -14.87 5.26
C ASN A 46 -7.40 -15.48 4.03
N PRO A 47 -8.73 -15.72 4.10
CA PRO A 47 -9.48 -16.27 2.97
C PRO A 47 -9.53 -15.36 1.74
N ARG A 48 -9.18 -14.07 1.87
CA ARG A 48 -9.06 -13.13 0.75
C ARG A 48 -7.76 -13.29 -0.02
N ALA A 49 -6.79 -14.09 0.48
CA ALA A 49 -5.46 -14.27 -0.11
C ALA A 49 -4.70 -12.95 -0.35
N GLU A 50 -4.93 -11.95 0.48
CA GLU A 50 -4.31 -10.63 0.43
C GLU A 50 -3.34 -10.42 1.59
N VAL A 51 -2.30 -9.67 1.36
CA VAL A 51 -1.42 -9.18 2.42
C VAL A 51 -1.74 -7.71 2.72
N PRO A 52 -1.59 -7.28 3.98
CA PRO A 52 -1.13 -8.01 5.16
C PRO A 52 -2.22 -8.87 5.82
N ALA A 53 -1.76 -9.89 6.56
CA ALA A 53 -2.55 -10.53 7.60
C ALA A 53 -1.70 -10.65 8.87
N LEU A 54 -2.32 -10.58 10.05
CA LEU A 54 -1.65 -10.64 11.34
C LEU A 54 -2.21 -11.79 12.16
N VAL A 55 -1.33 -12.53 12.83
CA VAL A 55 -1.69 -13.58 13.79
C VAL A 55 -1.13 -13.19 15.17
N ASP A 56 -2.02 -13.17 16.18
CA ASP A 56 -1.67 -12.99 17.58
C ASP A 56 -2.17 -14.20 18.39
N GLY A 57 -1.27 -15.15 18.63
CA GLY A 57 -1.64 -16.44 19.27
C GLY A 57 -2.58 -17.26 18.39
N ASP A 58 -3.82 -17.43 18.82
CA ASP A 58 -4.91 -18.13 18.12
C ASP A 58 -5.84 -17.20 17.32
N PHE A 59 -5.58 -15.89 17.36
CA PHE A 59 -6.39 -14.89 16.69
C PHE A 59 -5.74 -14.43 15.40
N SER A 60 -6.47 -14.56 14.28
CA SER A 60 -6.05 -14.09 12.96
C SER A 60 -6.91 -12.92 12.52
N LEU A 61 -6.29 -11.90 11.93
CA LEU A 61 -6.98 -10.75 11.34
C LEU A 61 -6.29 -10.30 10.05
N TYR A 62 -7.04 -9.71 9.18
CA TYR A 62 -6.59 -9.18 7.90
C TYR A 62 -7.29 -7.86 7.60
N ASP A 63 -6.87 -7.18 6.54
CA ASP A 63 -7.12 -5.79 6.23
C ASP A 63 -6.19 -4.85 7.03
N SER A 64 -5.44 -4.04 6.30
CA SER A 64 -4.37 -3.23 6.91
C SER A 64 -4.90 -2.17 7.89
N THR A 65 -6.07 -1.60 7.63
CA THR A 65 -6.72 -0.63 8.52
C THR A 65 -7.21 -1.32 9.80
N VAL A 66 -7.88 -2.49 9.66
CA VAL A 66 -8.30 -3.29 10.82
C VAL A 66 -7.12 -3.70 11.68
N ILE A 67 -6.01 -4.13 11.04
CA ILE A 67 -4.78 -4.49 11.77
C ILE A 67 -4.20 -3.27 12.51
N CYS A 68 -4.11 -2.12 11.86
CA CYS A 68 -3.57 -0.91 12.51
C CYS A 68 -4.45 -0.42 13.67
N GLU A 69 -5.77 -0.53 13.54
CA GLU A 69 -6.68 -0.22 14.66
C GLU A 69 -6.55 -1.23 15.81
N TYR A 70 -6.42 -2.51 15.50
CA TYR A 70 -6.13 -3.53 16.53
C TYR A 70 -4.81 -3.23 17.26
N LEU A 71 -3.76 -2.86 16.51
CA LEU A 71 -2.47 -2.50 17.10
C LEU A 71 -2.57 -1.23 17.96
N GLU A 72 -3.39 -0.27 17.58
CA GLU A 72 -3.64 0.94 18.40
C GLU A 72 -4.35 0.60 19.71
N ASP A 73 -5.35 -0.27 19.67
CA ASP A 73 -6.10 -0.68 20.85
C ASP A 73 -5.25 -1.57 21.78
N ARG A 74 -4.42 -2.45 21.20
CA ARG A 74 -3.59 -3.41 21.95
C ARG A 74 -2.30 -2.79 22.50
N TYR A 75 -1.74 -1.82 21.78
CA TYR A 75 -0.49 -1.12 22.09
C TYR A 75 -0.70 0.40 21.91
N PRO A 76 -1.39 1.05 22.88
CA PRO A 76 -1.84 2.44 22.70
C PRO A 76 -0.73 3.49 22.65
N ASP A 77 0.49 3.15 23.08
CA ASP A 77 1.62 4.08 23.14
C ASP A 77 2.79 3.57 22.29
N PRO A 78 3.37 4.42 21.42
CA PRO A 78 2.87 5.74 21.01
C PRO A 78 1.58 5.66 20.22
N ALA A 79 0.67 6.63 20.42
CA ALA A 79 -0.58 6.70 19.69
C ALA A 79 -0.33 7.07 18.21
N LEU A 80 -0.91 6.31 17.28
CA LEU A 80 -0.86 6.58 15.83
C LEU A 80 -2.16 7.20 15.33
N TYR A 81 -3.21 7.22 16.13
CA TYR A 81 -4.47 7.88 15.83
C TYR A 81 -4.74 9.03 16.80
N PRO A 82 -5.21 10.20 16.31
CA PRO A 82 -5.63 11.28 17.19
C PRO A 82 -6.69 10.84 18.20
N ARG A 83 -6.62 11.32 19.44
CA ARG A 83 -7.65 11.02 20.47
C ARG A 83 -8.95 11.76 20.23
N ASP A 84 -8.89 12.97 19.67
CA ASP A 84 -10.10 13.72 19.31
C ASP A 84 -10.86 13.03 18.18
N PRO A 85 -12.18 12.75 18.34
CA PRO A 85 -12.94 11.97 17.36
C PRO A 85 -13.02 12.62 15.97
N ARG A 86 -13.04 13.95 15.85
CA ARG A 86 -13.10 14.65 14.57
C ARG A 86 -11.77 14.58 13.85
N ARG A 87 -10.67 14.79 14.56
CA ARG A 87 -9.31 14.64 14.03
C ARG A 87 -9.04 13.17 13.64
N ARG A 88 -9.50 12.22 14.46
CA ARG A 88 -9.39 10.79 14.17
C ARG A 88 -10.17 10.41 12.90
N ALA A 89 -11.37 10.95 12.71
CA ALA A 89 -12.14 10.74 11.48
C ALA A 89 -11.44 11.36 10.25
N ALA A 90 -10.90 12.58 10.38
CA ALA A 90 -10.12 13.20 9.30
C ALA A 90 -8.87 12.38 8.94
N CYS A 91 -8.19 11.81 9.94
CA CYS A 91 -7.05 10.92 9.76
C CYS A 91 -7.43 9.68 8.95
N ARG A 92 -8.54 9.01 9.30
CA ARG A 92 -9.08 7.84 8.58
C ARG A 92 -9.49 8.16 7.14
N LEU A 93 -10.02 9.36 6.87
CA LEU A 93 -10.35 9.79 5.51
C LEU A 93 -9.10 9.95 4.61
N ILE A 94 -7.96 10.30 5.18
CA ILE A 94 -6.69 10.39 4.45
C ILE A 94 -6.13 8.98 4.22
N GLU A 95 -6.20 8.11 5.22
CA GLU A 95 -5.86 6.69 5.11
C GLU A 95 -6.69 6.02 3.99
N ASP A 96 -8.02 6.20 4.01
CA ASP A 96 -8.94 5.69 3.00
C ASP A 96 -8.59 6.18 1.59
N LEU A 97 -8.30 7.48 1.44
CA LEU A 97 -7.89 8.06 0.16
C LEU A 97 -6.63 7.38 -0.40
N ALA A 98 -5.64 7.10 0.44
CA ALA A 98 -4.42 6.42 0.04
C ALA A 98 -4.70 4.95 -0.34
N ASP A 99 -5.44 4.25 0.50
CA ASP A 99 -5.70 2.81 0.37
C ASP A 99 -6.65 2.47 -0.81
N THR A 100 -7.49 3.41 -1.24
CA THR A 100 -8.48 3.19 -2.29
C THR A 100 -8.13 3.94 -3.57
N GLN A 101 -8.06 5.26 -3.54
CA GLN A 101 -7.93 6.06 -4.76
C GLN A 101 -6.50 6.12 -5.28
N LEU A 102 -5.51 6.33 -4.41
CA LEU A 102 -4.11 6.41 -4.83
C LEU A 102 -3.58 5.04 -5.26
N ASP A 103 -3.93 3.98 -4.53
CA ASP A 103 -3.64 2.60 -4.95
C ASP A 103 -4.24 2.29 -6.32
N ALA A 104 -5.52 2.60 -6.54
CA ALA A 104 -6.20 2.33 -7.79
C ALA A 104 -5.55 3.06 -8.99
N ALA A 105 -5.15 4.32 -8.80
CA ALA A 105 -4.47 5.09 -9.84
C ALA A 105 -3.07 4.55 -10.18
N LEU A 106 -2.41 3.88 -9.24
CA LEU A 106 -1.09 3.29 -9.43
C LEU A 106 -1.13 1.85 -9.98
N TYR A 107 -2.21 1.11 -9.70
CA TYR A 107 -2.18 -0.33 -9.84
C TYR A 107 -2.05 -0.79 -11.29
N ALA A 108 -2.82 -0.20 -12.23
CA ALA A 108 -2.76 -0.59 -13.63
C ALA A 108 -1.36 -0.34 -14.24
N VAL A 109 -0.78 0.83 -13.99
CA VAL A 109 0.57 1.16 -14.45
C VAL A 109 1.64 0.28 -13.79
N THR A 110 1.46 -0.06 -12.51
CA THR A 110 2.34 -1.00 -11.81
C THR A 110 2.36 -2.37 -12.49
N VAL A 111 1.19 -2.89 -12.85
CA VAL A 111 1.07 -4.20 -13.52
C VAL A 111 1.65 -4.16 -14.93
N VAL A 112 1.26 -3.17 -15.73
CA VAL A 112 1.60 -3.10 -17.16
C VAL A 112 3.05 -2.67 -17.35
N GLU A 113 3.44 -1.53 -16.80
CA GLU A 113 4.76 -0.95 -17.08
C GLU A 113 5.84 -1.57 -16.22
N PHE A 114 5.67 -1.58 -14.90
CA PHE A 114 6.70 -2.10 -14.01
C PHE A 114 6.75 -3.64 -14.00
N GLY A 115 5.59 -4.30 -13.95
CA GLY A 115 5.53 -5.76 -13.85
C GLY A 115 5.87 -6.47 -15.15
N ARG A 116 5.34 -5.99 -16.28
CA ARG A 116 5.51 -6.64 -17.60
C ARG A 116 6.54 -5.96 -18.49
N GLY A 117 6.95 -4.74 -18.18
CA GLY A 117 7.79 -3.93 -19.06
C GLY A 117 7.07 -3.53 -20.36
N GLU A 118 5.75 -3.55 -20.37
CA GLU A 118 4.90 -3.12 -21.48
C GLU A 118 4.65 -1.60 -21.34
N SER A 119 4.35 -0.93 -22.45
CA SER A 119 3.97 0.49 -22.44
C SER A 119 2.54 0.62 -22.94
N ASP A 120 1.69 1.25 -22.12
CA ASP A 120 0.33 1.66 -22.52
C ASP A 120 0.16 3.17 -22.25
N PRO A 121 0.33 4.03 -23.27
CA PRO A 121 0.25 5.48 -23.10
C PRO A 121 -1.07 5.95 -22.47
N ALA A 122 -2.19 5.29 -22.79
CA ALA A 122 -3.51 5.69 -22.26
C ALA A 122 -3.62 5.40 -20.76
N ILE A 123 -3.15 4.23 -20.31
CA ILE A 123 -3.05 3.88 -18.88
C ILE A 123 -2.10 4.84 -18.18
N HIS A 124 -0.93 5.11 -18.77
CA HIS A 124 0.07 6.02 -18.21
C HIS A 124 -0.50 7.44 -18.00
N GLU A 125 -1.13 8.01 -19.04
CA GLU A 125 -1.74 9.34 -18.97
C GLU A 125 -2.88 9.41 -17.95
N ALA A 126 -3.73 8.38 -17.87
CA ALA A 126 -4.81 8.31 -16.89
C ALA A 126 -4.26 8.25 -15.46
N SER A 127 -3.24 7.43 -15.22
CA SER A 127 -2.54 7.34 -13.94
C SER A 127 -1.89 8.67 -13.57
N ALA A 128 -1.14 9.31 -14.47
CA ALA A 128 -0.49 10.60 -14.25
C ALA A 128 -1.49 11.70 -13.86
N ARG A 129 -2.63 11.77 -14.57
CA ARG A 129 -3.71 12.73 -14.30
C ARG A 129 -4.30 12.51 -12.90
N ASP A 130 -4.63 11.27 -12.56
CA ASP A 130 -5.27 10.96 -11.28
C ASP A 130 -4.31 11.09 -10.11
N ILE A 131 -3.05 10.67 -10.25
CA ILE A 131 -1.99 10.87 -9.25
C ILE A 131 -1.79 12.37 -8.99
N THR A 132 -1.73 13.20 -10.04
CA THR A 132 -1.60 14.66 -9.88
C THR A 132 -2.78 15.24 -9.12
N ARG A 133 -4.01 14.89 -9.50
CA ARG A 133 -5.23 15.34 -8.80
C ARG A 133 -5.25 14.92 -7.33
N LEU A 134 -4.83 13.69 -7.03
CA LEU A 134 -4.78 13.18 -5.66
C LEU A 134 -3.66 13.86 -4.85
N SER A 135 -2.54 14.15 -5.48
CA SER A 135 -1.46 14.94 -4.86
C SER A 135 -1.92 16.37 -4.54
N ASP A 136 -2.70 17.03 -5.41
CA ASP A 136 -3.32 18.34 -5.12
C ASP A 136 -4.24 18.26 -3.88
N GLU A 137 -5.05 17.20 -3.78
CA GLU A 137 -5.93 17.01 -2.62
C GLU A 137 -5.14 16.74 -1.34
N LEU A 138 -4.06 15.93 -1.41
CA LEU A 138 -3.18 15.67 -0.28
C LEU A 138 -2.43 16.94 0.16
N GLU A 139 -1.90 17.75 -0.79
CA GLU A 139 -1.27 19.03 -0.50
C GLU A 139 -2.24 19.95 0.27
N ARG A 140 -3.48 20.06 -0.20
CA ARG A 140 -4.52 20.86 0.44
C ARG A 140 -4.87 20.34 1.85
N ARG A 141 -4.91 19.01 2.05
CA ARG A 141 -5.21 18.40 3.36
C ARG A 141 -4.06 18.53 4.35
N LEU A 142 -2.83 18.51 3.87
CA LEU A 142 -1.65 18.74 4.69
C LEU A 142 -1.61 20.17 5.21
N GLY A 143 -1.94 21.15 4.34
CA GLY A 143 -1.89 22.58 4.68
C GLY A 143 -0.49 22.99 5.15
N ASP A 144 -0.42 23.86 6.15
CA ASP A 144 0.84 24.33 6.73
C ASP A 144 1.39 23.40 7.82
N GLY A 145 0.75 22.23 8.05
CA GLY A 145 1.13 21.31 9.11
C GLY A 145 2.39 20.51 8.76
N PRO A 146 3.13 20.04 9.78
CA PRO A 146 4.25 19.14 9.53
C PRO A 146 3.81 17.74 9.10
N PHE A 147 2.61 17.31 9.51
CA PHE A 147 1.98 16.02 9.22
C PHE A 147 0.48 16.20 9.03
N PHE A 148 -0.18 15.25 8.36
CA PHE A 148 -1.60 15.36 7.98
C PHE A 148 -2.57 15.62 9.14
N CYS A 149 -2.28 15.07 10.32
CA CYS A 149 -3.09 15.26 11.52
C CYS A 149 -2.40 16.14 12.57
N GLY A 150 -1.43 16.96 12.17
CA GLY A 150 -0.63 17.81 13.02
C GLY A 150 0.56 17.09 13.67
N GLU A 151 0.34 15.88 14.19
CA GLU A 151 1.37 14.94 14.64
C GLU A 151 1.43 13.76 13.67
N PHE A 152 2.58 13.07 13.63
CA PHE A 152 2.74 11.86 12.82
C PHE A 152 1.71 10.80 13.23
N SER A 153 1.03 10.24 12.24
CA SER A 153 -0.14 9.40 12.46
C SER A 153 -0.29 8.33 11.36
N ILE A 154 -1.31 7.52 11.48
CA ILE A 154 -1.64 6.51 10.47
C ILE A 154 -1.90 7.13 9.09
N ALA A 155 -2.37 8.38 9.01
CA ALA A 155 -2.54 9.07 7.74
C ALA A 155 -1.20 9.21 7.00
N ASP A 156 -0.14 9.58 7.72
CA ASP A 156 1.21 9.72 7.16
C ASP A 156 1.77 8.34 6.77
N ILE A 157 1.54 7.34 7.61
CA ILE A 157 1.98 5.95 7.40
C ILE A 157 1.30 5.34 6.17
N ALA A 158 0.02 5.61 5.95
CA ALA A 158 -0.72 5.10 4.79
C ALA A 158 -0.32 5.79 3.47
N VAL A 159 -0.15 7.11 3.49
CA VAL A 159 0.18 7.89 2.29
C VAL A 159 1.62 7.65 1.82
N ALA A 160 2.58 7.53 2.75
CA ALA A 160 3.99 7.49 2.42
C ALA A 160 4.40 6.36 1.45
N PRO A 161 4.03 5.07 1.66
CA PRO A 161 4.38 4.00 0.73
C PRO A 161 3.85 4.20 -0.68
N HIS A 162 2.64 4.76 -0.81
CA HIS A 162 2.04 5.03 -2.12
C HIS A 162 2.76 6.18 -2.85
N LEU A 163 3.02 7.31 -2.19
CA LEU A 163 3.74 8.41 -2.82
C LEU A 163 5.21 8.09 -3.11
N MET A 164 5.85 7.21 -2.33
CA MET A 164 7.17 6.68 -2.68
C MET A 164 7.10 5.82 -3.94
N ALA A 165 6.03 5.01 -4.09
CA ALA A 165 5.81 4.21 -5.29
C ALA A 165 5.55 5.09 -6.52
N THR A 166 4.85 6.24 -6.41
CA THR A 166 4.66 7.15 -7.55
C THR A 166 5.97 7.62 -8.13
N ALA A 167 6.92 8.03 -7.28
CA ALA A 167 8.24 8.48 -7.72
C ALA A 167 9.01 7.36 -8.43
N PHE A 168 8.95 6.14 -7.90
CA PHE A 168 9.60 4.97 -8.48
C PHE A 168 9.01 4.59 -9.86
N LEU A 169 7.69 4.77 -10.02
CA LEU A 169 6.96 4.48 -11.27
C LEU A 169 7.01 5.62 -12.30
N GLY A 170 7.81 6.66 -12.07
CA GLY A 170 7.96 7.77 -13.02
C GLY A 170 6.99 8.93 -12.84
N PHE A 171 6.25 8.99 -11.73
CA PHE A 171 5.35 10.08 -11.35
C PHE A 171 5.85 10.81 -10.09
N PRO A 172 7.03 11.47 -10.12
CA PRO A 172 7.54 12.19 -8.96
C PRO A 172 6.62 13.36 -8.60
N LEU A 173 6.63 13.74 -7.31
CA LEU A 173 5.97 14.97 -6.88
C LEU A 173 6.60 16.18 -7.58
N ASP A 174 5.76 17.07 -8.09
CA ASP A 174 6.20 18.37 -8.59
C ASP A 174 6.39 19.33 -7.40
N ALA A 175 7.63 19.57 -7.01
CA ALA A 175 7.97 20.43 -5.87
C ALA A 175 7.48 21.88 -6.02
N SER A 176 7.25 22.36 -7.25
CA SER A 176 6.70 23.68 -7.50
C SER A 176 5.20 23.73 -7.25
N ARG A 177 4.50 22.64 -7.49
CA ARG A 177 3.05 22.48 -7.30
C ARG A 177 2.69 21.95 -5.92
N HIS A 178 3.54 21.07 -5.37
CA HIS A 178 3.31 20.39 -4.09
C HIS A 178 4.48 20.59 -3.11
N PRO A 179 4.80 21.85 -2.74
CA PRO A 179 5.95 22.13 -1.86
C PRO A 179 5.77 21.58 -0.45
N GLY A 180 4.53 21.56 0.06
CA GLY A 180 4.19 20.99 1.36
C GLY A 180 4.42 19.48 1.40
N LEU A 181 3.90 18.74 0.41
CA LEU A 181 4.10 17.29 0.31
C LEU A 181 5.56 16.90 0.09
N THR A 182 6.31 17.70 -0.67
CA THR A 182 7.74 17.47 -0.85
C THR A 182 8.48 17.57 0.48
N SER A 183 8.25 18.66 1.23
CA SER A 183 8.83 18.84 2.56
C SER A 183 8.33 17.81 3.59
N TRP A 184 7.07 17.39 3.49
CA TRP A 184 6.49 16.33 4.30
C TRP A 184 7.17 14.98 3.99
N MET A 185 7.37 14.64 2.72
CA MET A 185 8.04 13.39 2.32
C MET A 185 9.45 13.30 2.90
N ASP A 186 10.22 14.41 2.86
CA ASP A 186 11.56 14.46 3.46
C ASP A 186 11.51 14.17 4.97
N ARG A 187 10.52 14.75 5.69
CA ARG A 187 10.34 14.50 7.13
C ARG A 187 9.93 13.07 7.44
N VAL A 188 9.01 12.51 6.65
CA VAL A 188 8.50 11.14 6.85
C VAL A 188 9.61 10.13 6.60
N GLN A 189 10.40 10.29 5.56
CA GLN A 189 11.51 9.38 5.24
C GLN A 189 12.62 9.38 6.31
N GLN A 190 12.77 10.46 7.07
CA GLN A 190 13.74 10.55 8.17
C GLN A 190 13.28 9.84 9.45
N ARG A 191 12.02 9.42 9.55
CA ARG A 191 11.55 8.65 10.71
C ARG A 191 12.20 7.26 10.74
N PRO A 192 12.73 6.82 11.89
CA PRO A 192 13.44 5.54 11.98
C PRO A 192 12.65 4.34 11.46
N ALA A 193 11.34 4.28 11.77
CA ALA A 193 10.46 3.21 11.32
C ALA A 193 10.29 3.20 9.80
N VAL A 194 10.10 4.37 9.19
CA VAL A 194 9.96 4.52 7.73
C VAL A 194 11.29 4.27 7.03
N ALA A 195 12.40 4.78 7.57
CA ALA A 195 13.73 4.53 7.03
C ALA A 195 14.09 3.03 7.04
N ARG A 196 13.74 2.32 8.14
CA ARG A 196 13.90 0.86 8.25
C ARG A 196 13.09 0.11 7.20
N ASP A 197 11.80 0.46 7.04
CA ASP A 197 10.93 -0.14 6.02
C ASP A 197 11.46 0.11 4.59
N ASN A 198 11.91 1.33 4.31
CA ASN A 198 12.51 1.67 3.01
C ASN A 198 13.81 0.89 2.74
N ALA A 199 14.65 0.68 3.76
CA ALA A 199 15.86 -0.11 3.62
C ALA A 199 15.54 -1.56 3.21
N ASP A 200 14.52 -2.18 3.82
CA ASP A 200 14.03 -3.53 3.46
C ASP A 200 13.58 -3.59 1.99
N VAL A 201 12.85 -2.56 1.53
CA VAL A 201 12.40 -2.46 0.13
C VAL A 201 13.59 -2.37 -0.82
N MET A 202 14.54 -1.47 -0.53
CA MET A 202 15.70 -1.24 -1.39
C MET A 202 16.63 -2.45 -1.45
N GLU A 203 16.88 -3.11 -0.32
CA GLU A 203 17.67 -4.35 -0.25
C GLU A 203 17.03 -5.45 -1.09
N THR A 204 15.70 -5.62 -0.97
CA THR A 204 14.97 -6.61 -1.75
C THR A 204 15.01 -6.31 -3.24
N LEU A 205 14.82 -5.04 -3.65
CA LEU A 205 14.93 -4.63 -5.05
C LEU A 205 16.32 -4.94 -5.62
N GLN A 206 17.39 -4.60 -4.91
CA GLN A 206 18.78 -4.85 -5.33
C GLN A 206 19.03 -6.37 -5.49
N ARG A 207 18.56 -7.17 -4.56
CA ARG A 207 18.67 -8.63 -4.63
C ARG A 207 17.92 -9.20 -5.83
N LEU A 208 16.66 -8.82 -6.05
CA LEU A 208 15.86 -9.28 -7.18
C LEU A 208 16.46 -8.87 -8.54
N GLN A 209 17.00 -7.67 -8.62
CA GLN A 209 17.73 -7.20 -9.81
C GLN A 209 18.97 -8.05 -10.09
N ALA A 210 19.77 -8.34 -9.05
CA ALA A 210 20.96 -9.19 -9.17
C ALA A 210 20.60 -10.61 -9.59
N GLU A 211 19.51 -11.17 -9.06
CA GLU A 211 19.01 -12.51 -9.34
C GLU A 211 18.16 -12.57 -10.64
N ARG A 212 17.87 -11.43 -11.26
CA ARG A 212 16.97 -11.29 -12.42
C ARG A 212 15.57 -11.87 -12.15
N GLN A 213 15.09 -11.74 -10.94
CA GLN A 213 13.76 -12.17 -10.54
C GLN A 213 12.77 -11.00 -10.60
N PRO A 214 11.51 -11.26 -11.00
CA PRO A 214 10.47 -10.22 -10.96
C PRO A 214 10.07 -9.92 -9.49
N ALA A 215 9.64 -8.69 -9.25
CA ALA A 215 9.17 -8.26 -7.94
C ALA A 215 7.83 -8.93 -7.52
N PHE A 216 7.02 -9.31 -8.51
CA PHE A 216 5.75 -10.03 -8.35
C PHE A 216 5.40 -10.73 -9.68
N ASP A 217 4.40 -11.62 -9.65
CA ASP A 217 3.87 -12.24 -10.88
C ASP A 217 2.85 -11.29 -11.55
N PRO A 218 3.25 -10.55 -12.61
CA PRO A 218 2.38 -9.57 -13.27
C PRO A 218 1.29 -10.21 -14.13
N TYR A 219 1.33 -11.53 -14.32
CA TYR A 219 0.35 -12.31 -15.06
C TYR A 219 -0.68 -13.00 -14.17
N ARG A 220 -0.58 -12.77 -12.86
CA ARG A 220 -1.51 -13.30 -11.86
C ARG A 220 -1.83 -12.25 -10.81
N VAL A 221 -2.47 -11.18 -11.24
CA VAL A 221 -2.75 -10.02 -10.39
C VAL A 221 -4.16 -10.06 -9.83
N GLN A 222 -4.29 -9.62 -8.59
CA GLN A 222 -5.56 -9.57 -7.89
C GLN A 222 -6.23 -8.20 -8.09
N TRP A 223 -7.49 -8.23 -8.50
CA TRP A 223 -8.29 -7.03 -8.71
C TRP A 223 -9.29 -6.84 -7.58
N ARG A 224 -9.24 -5.66 -6.94
CA ARG A 224 -10.16 -5.20 -5.91
C ARG A 224 -11.20 -4.26 -6.51
N SER A 225 -12.28 -3.99 -5.75
CA SER A 225 -13.37 -3.10 -6.18
C SER A 225 -12.89 -1.73 -6.65
N ASP A 226 -12.02 -1.08 -5.87
CA ASP A 226 -11.52 0.27 -6.15
C ASP A 226 -10.72 0.33 -7.45
N ARG A 227 -9.90 -0.71 -7.70
CA ARG A 227 -9.12 -0.85 -8.94
C ARG A 227 -10.01 -1.07 -10.15
N LEU A 228 -11.08 -1.86 -10.00
CA LEU A 228 -12.09 -2.07 -11.05
C LEU A 228 -12.87 -0.79 -11.33
N GLU A 229 -13.26 -0.06 -10.30
CA GLU A 229 -13.92 1.24 -10.43
C GLU A 229 -13.05 2.22 -11.23
N TRP A 230 -11.73 2.27 -10.93
CA TRP A 230 -10.78 3.10 -11.68
C TRP A 230 -10.71 2.69 -13.16
N VAL A 231 -10.63 1.39 -13.46
CA VAL A 231 -10.64 0.86 -14.83
C VAL A 231 -11.90 1.32 -15.59
N ILE A 232 -13.06 1.20 -14.95
CA ILE A 232 -14.35 1.56 -15.55
C ILE A 232 -14.43 3.07 -15.80
N LYS A 233 -14.09 3.90 -14.78
CA LYS A 233 -14.12 5.36 -14.86
C LYS A 233 -13.19 5.93 -15.93
N ASN A 234 -12.07 5.28 -16.18
CA ASN A 234 -11.09 5.70 -17.19
C ASN A 234 -11.32 5.07 -18.58
N GLY A 235 -12.38 4.28 -18.77
CA GLY A 235 -12.74 3.72 -20.06
C GLY A 235 -11.93 2.49 -20.48
N PHE A 236 -11.24 1.81 -19.55
CA PHE A 236 -10.39 0.63 -19.83
C PHE A 236 -11.14 -0.70 -19.71
N VAL A 237 -12.46 -0.71 -19.90
CA VAL A 237 -13.27 -1.94 -19.76
C VAL A 237 -12.84 -3.01 -20.76
N ASP A 238 -12.65 -2.65 -22.03
CA ASP A 238 -12.23 -3.60 -23.09
C ASP A 238 -10.84 -4.16 -22.83
N TRP A 239 -9.91 -3.32 -22.36
CA TRP A 239 -8.60 -3.76 -21.90
C TRP A 239 -8.73 -4.81 -20.77
N PHE A 240 -9.56 -4.55 -19.77
CA PHE A 240 -9.76 -5.46 -18.65
C PHE A 240 -10.43 -6.77 -19.07
N ILE A 241 -11.38 -6.73 -20.03
CA ILE A 241 -11.96 -7.93 -20.63
C ILE A 241 -10.87 -8.77 -21.30
N GLY A 242 -9.93 -8.14 -22.00
CA GLY A 242 -8.75 -8.79 -22.57
C GLY A 242 -7.88 -9.48 -21.51
N GLU A 243 -7.66 -8.83 -20.37
CA GLU A 243 -6.95 -9.41 -19.21
C GLU A 243 -7.65 -10.67 -18.66
N MET A 244 -8.97 -10.62 -18.55
CA MET A 244 -9.78 -11.76 -18.10
C MET A 244 -9.72 -12.93 -19.09
N GLN A 245 -9.85 -12.67 -20.39
CA GLN A 245 -9.78 -13.68 -21.44
C GLN A 245 -8.40 -14.34 -21.49
N ALA A 246 -7.35 -13.56 -21.27
CA ALA A 246 -5.98 -14.05 -21.17
C ALA A 246 -5.67 -14.77 -19.83
N LYS A 247 -6.63 -14.87 -18.91
CA LYS A 247 -6.50 -15.47 -17.57
C LYS A 247 -5.41 -14.80 -16.72
N ARG A 248 -5.21 -13.51 -16.89
CA ARG A 248 -4.24 -12.69 -16.13
C ARG A 248 -4.85 -11.99 -14.91
N THR A 249 -6.16 -12.18 -14.70
CA THR A 249 -6.87 -11.65 -13.53
C THR A 249 -7.09 -12.75 -12.50
N PHE A 250 -6.97 -12.39 -11.23
CA PHE A 250 -7.25 -13.29 -10.13
C PHE A 250 -8.28 -12.66 -9.19
N PHE A 251 -9.34 -13.43 -8.92
CA PHE A 251 -10.32 -13.10 -7.89
C PHE A 251 -10.30 -14.25 -6.87
N PRO A 252 -10.03 -13.96 -5.59
CA PRO A 252 -10.04 -15.00 -4.57
C PRO A 252 -11.42 -15.65 -4.50
N GLN A 253 -11.45 -16.97 -4.52
CA GLN A 253 -12.67 -17.72 -4.23
C GLN A 253 -12.68 -18.04 -2.74
N PRO A 254 -13.82 -17.91 -2.05
CA PRO A 254 -13.94 -18.40 -0.69
C PRO A 254 -13.58 -19.88 -0.68
N ALA A 255 -12.87 -20.32 0.36
CA ALA A 255 -12.59 -21.73 0.55
C ALA A 255 -13.94 -22.46 0.56
N SER A 256 -14.11 -23.41 -0.37
CA SER A 256 -15.25 -24.34 -0.31
C SER A 256 -15.12 -25.10 1.01
N GLY A 257 -16.04 -24.85 1.95
CA GLY A 257 -16.12 -25.52 3.24
C GLY A 257 -16.34 -27.03 3.10
#